data_15c591417d2bf38bdbf04edb83148867
#
_entry.id   15c591417d2bf38bdbf04edb83148867
#
_cell.length_a   1.000
_cell.length_b   1.000
_cell.length_c   1.000
_cell.angle_alpha   90.00
_cell.angle_beta   90.00
_cell.angle_gamma   90.00
#
_symmetry.space_group_name_H-M   'P 1'
#
loop_
_entity.id
_entity.type
_entity.pdbx_description
1 polymer ?
#
loop_
_entity_poly.entity_id
_entity_poly.type
_entity_poly.pdbx_seq_one_letter_code
_entity_poly.pdbx_strand_id
1 'polypeptide(L)'
;MLNLINNSFVFLRKTIRSLYLNSDIYNIKISSINIGSLRYRPSPSLLDCLIKYNKKKINIKNYSMDEIWHNQNLLEKDYANLNSFFWLFSLDLKSSKKDTQNIVLQWIIKNNRYDAKTWEIDIMAKRIIAWVSNSKLTYEDAGPVYRNKFDSTIKKQIN
;
A
#
# COMPACT_ATOMS: atom_id res chain seq x y z
N MET A 1 20.68 -7.43 31.57
CA MET A 1 21.60 -7.86 30.50
C MET A 1 20.87 -8.56 29.33
N LEU A 2 19.99 -9.53 29.55
CA LEU A 2 19.22 -10.23 28.52
C LEU A 2 18.38 -9.30 27.62
N ASN A 3 17.74 -8.26 28.16
CA ASN A 3 16.92 -7.30 27.39
C ASN A 3 17.74 -6.44 26.42
N LEU A 4 18.99 -6.11 26.76
CA LEU A 4 19.87 -5.36 25.87
C LEU A 4 20.32 -6.21 24.68
N ILE A 5 20.62 -7.48 24.90
CA ILE A 5 21.02 -8.45 23.86
C ILE A 5 19.84 -8.69 22.91
N ASN A 6 18.63 -8.86 23.44
CA ASN A 6 17.42 -9.02 22.62
C ASN A 6 17.12 -7.78 21.75
N ASN A 7 17.24 -6.59 22.33
CA ASN A 7 17.03 -5.34 21.59
C ASN A 7 18.07 -5.14 20.47
N SER A 8 19.33 -5.47 20.76
CA SER A 8 20.40 -5.40 19.74
C SER A 8 20.18 -6.40 18.61
N PHE A 9 19.71 -7.61 18.91
CA PHE A 9 19.42 -8.62 17.91
C PHE A 9 18.21 -8.22 17.00
N VAL A 10 17.16 -7.67 17.61
CA VAL A 10 15.99 -7.14 16.89
C VAL A 10 16.39 -5.98 15.98
N PHE A 11 17.24 -5.08 16.48
CA PHE A 11 17.75 -3.96 15.69
C PHE A 11 18.58 -4.44 14.50
N LEU A 12 19.52 -5.35 14.74
CA LEU A 12 20.36 -5.93 13.67
C LEU A 12 19.52 -6.61 12.59
N ARG A 13 18.55 -7.43 13.00
CA ARG A 13 17.62 -8.09 12.07
C ARG A 13 16.82 -7.09 11.23
N LYS A 14 16.31 -6.01 11.84
CA LYS A 14 15.59 -4.95 11.12
C LYS A 14 16.51 -4.25 10.11
N THR A 15 17.75 -3.97 10.49
CA THR A 15 18.73 -3.30 9.61
C THR A 15 19.09 -4.18 8.42
N ILE A 16 19.42 -5.46 8.66
CA ILE A 16 19.73 -6.42 7.57
C ILE A 16 18.53 -6.57 6.64
N ARG A 17 17.32 -6.70 7.17
CA ARG A 17 16.09 -6.76 6.36
C ARG A 17 15.91 -5.50 5.52
N SER A 18 16.13 -4.33 6.09
CA SER A 18 16.03 -3.06 5.38
C SER A 18 17.04 -2.96 4.24
N LEU A 19 18.29 -3.31 4.50
CA LEU A 19 19.34 -3.32 3.49
C LEU A 19 19.03 -4.29 2.34
N TYR A 20 18.59 -5.51 2.66
CA TYR A 20 18.24 -6.50 1.66
C TYR A 20 17.07 -6.05 0.79
N LEU A 21 15.96 -5.62 1.40
CA LEU A 21 14.74 -5.21 0.69
C LEU A 21 14.92 -3.93 -0.16
N ASN A 22 15.94 -3.13 0.14
CA ASN A 22 16.30 -1.94 -0.64
C ASN A 22 17.46 -2.19 -1.63
N SER A 23 17.98 -3.42 -1.71
CA SER A 23 19.08 -3.77 -2.60
C SER A 23 18.62 -4.00 -4.04
N ASP A 24 19.56 -3.77 -4.99
CA ASP A 24 19.33 -4.11 -6.39
C ASP A 24 19.14 -5.61 -6.61
N ILE A 25 19.79 -6.45 -5.79
CA ILE A 25 19.64 -7.90 -5.82
C ILE A 25 18.18 -8.29 -5.58
N TYR A 26 17.53 -7.67 -4.59
CA TYR A 26 16.12 -7.91 -4.31
C TYR A 26 15.23 -7.41 -5.47
N ASN A 27 15.51 -6.23 -6.00
CA ASN A 27 14.76 -5.69 -7.13
C ASN A 27 14.88 -6.56 -8.40
N ILE A 28 16.06 -7.06 -8.70
CA ILE A 28 16.29 -8.00 -9.83
C ILE A 28 15.53 -9.30 -9.58
N LYS A 29 15.62 -9.87 -8.38
CA LYS A 29 14.90 -11.10 -8.03
C LYS A 29 13.38 -10.94 -8.22
N ILE A 30 12.79 -9.83 -7.79
CA ILE A 30 11.37 -9.59 -7.96
C ILE A 30 10.99 -9.42 -9.44
N SER A 31 11.79 -8.68 -10.21
CA SER A 31 11.52 -8.45 -11.62
C SER A 31 11.59 -9.73 -12.44
N SER A 32 12.39 -10.71 -12.02
CA SER A 32 12.51 -12.02 -12.67
C SER A 32 11.35 -12.99 -12.35
N ILE A 33 10.54 -12.70 -11.31
CA ILE A 33 9.39 -13.52 -10.98
C ILE A 33 8.27 -13.24 -11.99
N ASN A 34 8.03 -14.19 -12.87
CA ASN A 34 6.92 -14.13 -13.80
C ASN A 34 5.60 -14.43 -13.06
N ILE A 35 5.08 -13.44 -12.37
CA ILE A 35 3.70 -13.50 -11.89
C ILE A 35 2.85 -13.18 -13.13
N GLY A 36 2.19 -14.19 -13.69
CA GLY A 36 1.30 -14.01 -14.83
C GLY A 36 0.38 -12.79 -14.66
N SER A 37 -0.39 -12.42 -15.65
CA SER A 37 -1.25 -11.23 -15.59
C SER A 37 -2.07 -11.22 -14.29
N LEU A 38 -1.79 -10.29 -13.40
CA LEU A 38 -2.54 -10.11 -12.16
C LEU A 38 -4.00 -9.79 -12.54
N ARG A 39 -4.91 -10.67 -12.17
CA ARG A 39 -6.34 -10.41 -12.36
C ARG A 39 -6.85 -9.67 -11.13
N TYR A 40 -6.95 -8.36 -11.23
CA TYR A 40 -7.48 -7.49 -10.16
C TYR A 40 -9.02 -7.55 -10.09
N ARG A 41 -9.57 -8.74 -9.94
CA ARG A 41 -11.01 -8.94 -9.72
C ARG A 41 -11.21 -9.67 -8.40
N PRO A 42 -11.55 -8.97 -7.33
CA PRO A 42 -11.86 -9.60 -6.06
C PRO A 42 -13.13 -10.45 -6.19
N SER A 43 -13.22 -11.50 -5.40
CA SER A 43 -14.45 -12.29 -5.33
C SER A 43 -15.60 -11.45 -4.75
N PRO A 44 -16.84 -11.62 -5.20
CA PRO A 44 -17.99 -10.91 -4.64
C PRO A 44 -18.12 -11.08 -3.13
N SER A 45 -17.83 -12.26 -2.60
CA SER A 45 -17.87 -12.56 -1.16
C SER A 45 -16.85 -11.73 -0.36
N LEU A 46 -15.68 -11.46 -0.92
CA LEU A 46 -14.68 -10.59 -0.29
C LEU A 46 -15.18 -9.15 -0.22
N LEU A 47 -15.78 -8.65 -1.30
CA LEU A 47 -16.36 -7.31 -1.36
C LEU A 47 -17.49 -7.14 -0.34
N ASP A 48 -18.37 -8.12 -0.20
CA ASP A 48 -19.47 -8.08 0.78
C ASP A 48 -18.96 -8.04 2.22
N CYS A 49 -17.92 -8.80 2.54
CA CYS A 49 -17.29 -8.76 3.86
C CYS A 49 -16.67 -7.39 4.17
N LEU A 50 -16.05 -6.75 3.17
CA LEU A 50 -15.31 -5.50 3.35
C LEU A 50 -16.23 -4.28 3.33
N ILE A 51 -17.28 -4.27 2.53
CA ILE A 51 -18.27 -3.18 2.47
C ILE A 51 -19.02 -3.03 3.79
N LYS A 52 -19.30 -4.13 4.50
CA LYS A 52 -19.95 -4.10 5.81
C LYS A 52 -19.12 -3.47 6.92
N TYR A 53 -17.80 -3.39 6.76
CA TYR A 53 -16.87 -2.90 7.79
C TYR A 53 -16.77 -1.36 7.83
N ASN A 54 -17.04 -0.65 6.74
CA ASN A 54 -16.75 0.78 6.64
C ASN A 54 -17.99 1.63 6.31
N LYS A 55 -18.68 2.12 7.35
CA LYS A 55 -19.91 2.94 7.21
C LYS A 55 -19.67 4.45 6.96
N LYS A 56 -18.43 4.95 6.96
CA LYS A 56 -18.14 6.38 6.80
C LYS A 56 -17.70 6.71 5.38
N LYS A 57 -18.44 7.58 4.70
CA LYS A 57 -18.04 8.14 3.39
C LYS A 57 -16.95 9.19 3.60
N ILE A 58 -15.83 9.05 2.91
CA ILE A 58 -14.72 10.02 2.91
C ILE A 58 -14.80 10.80 1.59
N ASN A 59 -14.80 12.13 1.67
CA ASN A 59 -14.75 12.98 0.49
C ASN A 59 -13.30 13.38 0.20
N ILE A 60 -12.71 12.76 -0.82
CA ILE A 60 -11.30 13.00 -1.23
C ILE A 60 -11.07 14.42 -1.72
N LYS A 61 -12.10 15.09 -2.25
CA LYS A 61 -11.96 16.45 -2.83
C LYS A 61 -11.46 17.50 -1.83
N ASN A 62 -11.59 17.24 -0.53
CA ASN A 62 -11.22 18.18 0.52
C ASN A 62 -9.77 18.03 1.04
N TYR A 63 -8.97 17.12 0.46
CA TYR A 63 -7.60 16.91 0.90
C TYR A 63 -6.62 17.35 -0.20
N SER A 64 -5.72 18.27 0.15
CA SER A 64 -4.56 18.53 -0.71
C SER A 64 -3.64 17.33 -0.65
N MET A 65 -3.27 16.80 -1.81
CA MET A 65 -2.53 15.54 -1.96
C MET A 65 -1.17 15.56 -1.26
N ASP A 66 -0.50 16.71 -1.26
CA ASP A 66 0.83 16.85 -0.66
C ASP A 66 0.79 16.83 0.87
N GLU A 67 -0.28 17.34 1.48
CA GLU A 67 -0.43 17.39 2.93
C GLU A 67 -0.71 16.00 3.52
N ILE A 68 -1.44 15.15 2.80
CA ILE A 68 -1.82 13.81 3.29
C ILE A 68 -0.59 12.97 3.62
N TRP A 69 0.41 12.99 2.73
CA TRP A 69 1.59 12.14 2.87
C TRP A 69 2.76 12.80 3.62
N HIS A 70 2.68 14.12 3.86
CA HIS A 70 3.73 14.86 4.57
C HIS A 70 3.42 15.10 6.06
N ASN A 71 2.22 14.75 6.52
CA ASN A 71 1.84 14.94 7.92
C ASN A 71 2.55 13.91 8.83
N GLN A 72 3.65 14.35 9.44
CA GLN A 72 4.46 13.51 10.35
C GLN A 72 3.85 13.41 11.76
N ASN A 73 2.82 14.20 12.07
CA ASN A 73 2.22 14.28 13.41
C ASN A 73 0.96 13.42 13.57
N LEU A 74 0.74 12.46 12.68
CA LEU A 74 -0.39 11.54 12.79
C LEU A 74 -0.23 10.61 14.00
N LEU A 75 -1.31 10.43 14.74
CA LEU A 75 -1.39 9.35 15.73
C LEU A 75 -1.14 8.01 15.03
N GLU A 76 -0.57 7.06 15.73
CA GLU A 76 -0.20 5.75 15.15
C GLU A 76 -1.39 5.05 14.47
N LYS A 77 -2.58 5.15 15.07
CA LYS A 77 -3.81 4.62 14.49
C LYS A 77 -4.20 5.31 13.17
N ASP A 78 -4.06 6.63 13.10
CA ASP A 78 -4.41 7.40 11.90
C ASP A 78 -3.39 7.17 10.80
N TYR A 79 -2.11 7.02 11.18
CA TYR A 79 -1.05 6.62 10.27
C TYR A 79 -1.32 5.23 9.66
N ALA A 80 -1.68 4.25 10.48
CA ALA A 80 -2.04 2.91 10.02
C ALA A 80 -3.26 2.93 9.10
N ASN A 81 -4.32 3.66 9.47
CA ASN A 81 -5.52 3.80 8.66
C ASN A 81 -5.23 4.44 7.30
N LEU A 82 -4.41 5.49 7.28
CA LEU A 82 -4.04 6.18 6.04
C LEU A 82 -3.25 5.27 5.12
N ASN A 83 -2.20 4.61 5.63
CA ASN A 83 -1.29 3.78 4.85
C ASN A 83 -1.86 2.39 4.49
N SER A 84 -2.91 1.93 5.16
CA SER A 84 -3.63 0.72 4.80
C SER A 84 -4.56 0.88 3.60
N PHE A 85 -4.88 2.11 3.20
CA PHE A 85 -5.85 2.41 2.13
C PHE A 85 -7.25 1.81 2.33
N PHE A 86 -7.57 1.32 3.54
CA PHE A 86 -8.88 0.72 3.79
C PHE A 86 -10.04 1.72 3.62
N TRP A 87 -9.76 3.01 3.69
CA TRP A 87 -10.68 4.10 3.39
C TRP A 87 -11.19 4.07 1.93
N LEU A 88 -10.50 3.40 0.99
CA LEU A 88 -10.98 3.21 -0.38
C LEU A 88 -12.34 2.51 -0.43
N PHE A 89 -12.63 1.63 0.53
CA PHE A 89 -13.94 0.96 0.62
C PHE A 89 -15.09 1.91 1.02
N SER A 90 -14.76 3.11 1.50
CA SER A 90 -15.75 4.15 1.81
C SER A 90 -16.04 5.07 0.64
N LEU A 91 -15.30 4.93 -0.47
CA LEU A 91 -15.50 5.73 -1.66
C LEU A 91 -16.68 5.23 -2.47
N ASP A 92 -17.44 6.18 -3.05
CA ASP A 92 -18.40 5.87 -4.09
C ASP A 92 -17.65 5.49 -5.38
N LEU A 93 -18.16 4.51 -6.13
CA LEU A 93 -17.66 4.16 -7.47
C LEU A 93 -17.75 5.32 -8.49
N LYS A 94 -18.53 6.34 -8.17
CA LYS A 94 -18.58 7.63 -8.91
C LYS A 94 -17.40 8.55 -8.58
N SER A 95 -16.57 8.19 -7.61
CA SER A 95 -15.37 8.96 -7.27
C SER A 95 -14.42 9.01 -8.46
N SER A 96 -13.69 10.11 -8.59
CA SER A 96 -12.75 10.31 -9.69
C SER A 96 -11.66 9.24 -9.69
N LYS A 97 -11.63 8.40 -10.72
CA LYS A 97 -10.55 7.43 -10.96
C LYS A 97 -9.19 8.13 -11.00
N LYS A 98 -9.14 9.27 -11.71
CA LYS A 98 -7.91 10.05 -11.87
C LYS A 98 -7.34 10.52 -10.52
N ASP A 99 -8.19 11.03 -9.64
CA ASP A 99 -7.75 11.50 -8.32
C ASP A 99 -7.32 10.32 -7.45
N THR A 100 -8.07 9.22 -7.47
CA THR A 100 -7.71 8.00 -6.72
C THR A 100 -6.38 7.42 -7.20
N GLN A 101 -6.18 7.32 -8.51
CA GLN A 101 -4.91 6.84 -9.10
C GLN A 101 -3.75 7.79 -8.78
N ASN A 102 -3.99 9.09 -8.76
CA ASN A 102 -2.97 10.07 -8.39
C ASN A 102 -2.56 9.92 -6.91
N ILE A 103 -3.52 9.72 -5.99
CA ILE A 103 -3.24 9.45 -4.57
C ILE A 103 -2.37 8.19 -4.42
N VAL A 104 -2.75 7.11 -5.08
CA VAL A 104 -1.99 5.87 -5.06
C VAL A 104 -0.58 6.07 -5.64
N LEU A 105 -0.46 6.79 -6.76
CA LEU A 105 0.82 7.09 -7.39
C LEU A 105 1.75 7.88 -6.47
N GLN A 106 1.24 8.92 -5.82
CA GLN A 106 2.02 9.72 -4.88
C GLN A 106 2.51 8.86 -3.71
N TRP A 107 1.65 7.99 -3.18
CA TRP A 107 2.05 7.05 -2.15
C TRP A 107 3.17 6.10 -2.64
N ILE A 108 3.04 5.53 -3.85
CA ILE A 108 4.05 4.65 -4.46
C ILE A 108 5.39 5.37 -4.60
N ILE A 109 5.39 6.60 -5.09
CA ILE A 109 6.62 7.41 -5.25
C ILE A 109 7.29 7.66 -3.91
N LYS A 110 6.51 8.03 -2.89
CA LYS A 110 7.03 8.32 -1.56
C LYS A 110 7.56 7.08 -0.84
N ASN A 111 6.88 5.95 -0.99
CA ASN A 111 7.15 4.72 -0.26
C ASN A 111 7.77 3.62 -1.15
N ASN A 112 8.54 4.01 -2.17
CA ASN A 112 9.22 3.09 -3.07
C ASN A 112 10.32 2.27 -2.38
N ARG A 113 10.81 2.75 -1.22
CA ARG A 113 11.77 2.05 -0.37
C ARG A 113 11.08 1.37 0.80
N TYR A 114 11.70 0.31 1.29
CA TYR A 114 11.22 -0.37 2.50
C TYR A 114 11.29 0.57 3.70
N ASP A 115 10.18 0.69 4.39
CA ASP A 115 10.06 1.36 5.69
C ASP A 115 9.31 0.44 6.66
N ALA A 116 9.84 0.26 7.86
CA ALA A 116 9.34 -0.71 8.82
C ALA A 116 7.90 -0.44 9.28
N LYS A 117 7.47 0.84 9.29
CA LYS A 117 6.11 1.22 9.67
C LYS A 117 5.11 0.99 8.55
N THR A 118 5.39 1.53 7.36
CA THR A 118 4.49 1.39 6.20
C THR A 118 4.41 -0.03 5.68
N TRP A 119 5.46 -0.85 5.95
CA TRP A 119 5.56 -2.24 5.55
C TRP A 119 5.27 -3.22 6.69
N GLU A 120 4.70 -2.75 7.78
CA GLU A 120 4.11 -3.64 8.78
C GLU A 120 3.08 -4.55 8.11
N ILE A 121 3.12 -5.84 8.43
CA ILE A 121 2.38 -6.87 7.69
C ILE A 121 0.88 -6.62 7.64
N ASP A 122 0.29 -6.13 8.73
CA ASP A 122 -1.13 -5.82 8.82
C ASP A 122 -1.51 -4.62 7.91
N ILE A 123 -0.70 -3.56 7.94
CA ILE A 123 -0.90 -2.36 7.11
C ILE A 123 -0.72 -2.71 5.63
N MET A 124 0.32 -3.46 5.31
CA MET A 124 0.64 -3.88 3.95
C MET A 124 -0.44 -4.80 3.37
N ALA A 125 -0.87 -5.82 4.11
CA ALA A 125 -1.91 -6.73 3.67
C ALA A 125 -3.23 -6.00 3.40
N LYS A 126 -3.65 -5.12 4.31
CA LYS A 126 -4.84 -4.28 4.14
C LYS A 126 -4.73 -3.39 2.89
N ARG A 127 -3.57 -2.78 2.65
CA ARG A 127 -3.34 -1.95 1.46
C ARG A 127 -3.46 -2.73 0.16
N ILE A 128 -2.84 -3.89 0.08
CA ILE A 128 -2.92 -4.76 -1.11
C ILE A 128 -4.39 -5.16 -1.36
N ILE A 129 -5.09 -5.60 -0.32
CA ILE A 129 -6.50 -5.95 -0.42
C ILE A 129 -7.32 -4.74 -0.89
N ALA A 130 -7.11 -3.57 -0.30
CA ALA A 130 -7.84 -2.36 -0.66
C ALA A 130 -7.59 -1.95 -2.11
N TRP A 131 -6.34 -1.98 -2.57
CA TRP A 131 -5.98 -1.62 -3.94
C TRP A 131 -6.57 -2.58 -4.97
N VAL A 132 -6.45 -3.88 -4.73
CA VAL A 132 -6.95 -4.92 -5.65
C VAL A 132 -8.48 -4.96 -5.66
N SER A 133 -9.11 -4.87 -4.50
CA SER A 133 -10.58 -4.90 -4.39
C SER A 133 -11.25 -3.67 -5.02
N ASN A 134 -10.56 -2.54 -5.04
CA ASN A 134 -11.05 -1.30 -5.65
C ASN A 134 -10.43 -1.05 -7.04
N SER A 135 -10.09 -2.10 -7.78
CA SER A 135 -9.42 -2.00 -9.09
C SER A 135 -10.12 -1.07 -10.09
N LYS A 136 -11.43 -0.94 -10.01
CA LYS A 136 -12.20 0.02 -10.81
C LYS A 136 -11.75 1.47 -10.61
N LEU A 137 -11.32 1.83 -9.40
CA LEU A 137 -10.85 3.16 -9.07
C LEU A 137 -9.32 3.27 -9.16
N THR A 138 -8.61 2.21 -8.75
CA THR A 138 -7.16 2.23 -8.57
C THR A 138 -6.37 1.80 -9.80
N TYR A 139 -6.96 1.02 -10.72
CA TYR A 139 -6.20 0.38 -11.79
C TYR A 139 -6.84 0.48 -13.17
N GLU A 140 -8.16 0.32 -13.29
CA GLU A 140 -8.85 0.33 -14.59
C GLU A 140 -8.69 1.69 -15.28
N ASP A 141 -8.49 1.66 -16.60
CA ASP A 141 -8.29 2.82 -17.44
C ASP A 141 -7.03 3.66 -17.12
N ALA A 142 -6.15 3.17 -16.26
CA ALA A 142 -4.89 3.83 -15.98
C ALA A 142 -3.88 3.66 -17.13
N GLY A 143 -3.03 4.68 -17.31
CA GLY A 143 -1.96 4.63 -18.32
C GLY A 143 -0.88 3.59 -17.99
N PRO A 144 -0.10 3.13 -18.99
CA PRO A 144 0.86 2.04 -18.84
C PRO A 144 1.95 2.36 -17.81
N VAL A 145 2.41 3.59 -17.72
CA VAL A 145 3.44 4.03 -16.76
C VAL A 145 2.96 3.84 -15.31
N TYR A 146 1.71 4.22 -15.05
CA TYR A 146 1.10 4.01 -13.73
C TYR A 146 0.97 2.52 -13.42
N ARG A 147 0.40 1.74 -14.34
CA ARG A 147 0.21 0.29 -14.16
C ARG A 147 1.51 -0.42 -13.86
N ASN A 148 2.59 -0.11 -14.57
CA ASN A 148 3.90 -0.70 -14.31
C ASN A 148 4.41 -0.40 -12.89
N LYS A 149 4.23 0.83 -12.40
CA LYS A 149 4.60 1.20 -11.03
C LYS A 149 3.72 0.49 -9.99
N PHE A 150 2.42 0.43 -10.24
CA PHE A 150 1.45 -0.24 -9.38
C PHE A 150 1.77 -1.73 -9.25
N ASP A 151 1.93 -2.43 -10.38
CA ASP A 151 2.24 -3.86 -10.44
C ASP A 151 3.57 -4.18 -9.77
N SER A 152 4.60 -3.38 -10.04
CA SER A 152 5.91 -3.50 -9.41
C SER A 152 5.82 -3.36 -7.89
N THR A 153 5.01 -2.40 -7.41
CA THR A 153 4.81 -2.17 -5.98
C THR A 153 4.09 -3.33 -5.32
N ILE A 154 3.03 -3.85 -5.93
CA ILE A 154 2.32 -5.04 -5.43
C ILE A 154 3.27 -6.23 -5.37
N LYS A 155 4.01 -6.51 -6.45
CA LYS A 155 5.01 -7.59 -6.49
C LYS A 155 6.03 -7.47 -5.36
N LYS A 156 6.57 -6.26 -5.16
CA LYS A 156 7.55 -5.97 -4.12
C LYS A 156 7.01 -6.20 -2.69
N GLN A 157 5.73 -6.00 -2.48
CA GLN A 157 5.09 -6.16 -1.17
C GLN A 157 4.67 -7.60 -0.87
N ILE A 158 4.41 -8.42 -1.88
CA ILE A 158 4.00 -9.82 -1.71
C ILE A 158 5.21 -10.75 -1.50
N ASN A 159 6.37 -10.42 -2.07
CA ASN A 159 7.59 -11.22 -1.99
C ASN A 159 8.51 -10.74 -0.86
#